data_5f50ece7eb80b6341fa3c5a5dc4d087b
#
_entry.id   5f50ece7eb80b6341fa3c5a5dc4d087b
#
_cell.length_a   1.000
_cell.length_b   1.000
_cell.length_c   1.000
_cell.angle_alpha   90.00
_cell.angle_beta   90.00
_cell.angle_gamma   90.00
#
_symmetry.space_group_name_H-M   'P 1'
#
loop_
_entity.id
_entity.type
_entity.pdbx_description
1 polymer ?
#
loop_
_entity_poly.entity_id
_entity_poly.type
_entity_poly.pdbx_seq_one_letter_code
_entity_poly.pdbx_strand_id
1 'polypeptide(L)'
;MLQSGMKNIQAHIVASCFCMLSAIAANSSTEIVASDLASRAAKFKAIKIGFDSTSLTAREIKMVGKLVEAAGLADSIFWRQSDPEGLQLYLSLASSADPKDQLLRRYLKINGGRFDLVDNNKPFVGSKPMSPGRAFYPEDLTREQLEAYVAKHPNLKSSLYAPQTMVVREKGELRAHPYHVAFKEFLVPMATLLEEAAALSDDSAFAHFLKLRAAALLNDDYFASDLAWVDLKNPKFDVVFAPYESYLDDLLGVKTSYGMAVMIRNDTESKKLEVFQKYVPQLQESLPLRREDLPSKKGQNTPMEIMDAIYRSGDLLHGYQAVADSLPNDPRIHEQKGTKKIFWKNFMDARVNFVIVPLAKRLMTANQANMVTGEGTLDFIVMHEISHGLGPAYARTAAGKADLREAMGAAYGAIEEAKADITGLLCMKWLVEHDVIAKENLNGIYASYLGESLRTIRYGIAEAHGAASMMEIQYLTEQGAIFRNSSGLYEMDFGKMPKAVAMLAKELLEQEATGGKARAEKWFAKYAVMPPLLAADLAKATDIPVDVDPSFDYNPPLR
;
A
#
# COMPACT_ATOMS: atom_id res chain seq x y z
N MET A 1 42.90 29.19 -51.12
CA MET A 1 42.11 28.03 -51.56
C MET A 1 42.27 26.95 -50.53
N LEU A 2 41.29 26.79 -49.66
CA LEU A 2 41.05 25.67 -48.77
C LEU A 2 40.13 26.15 -47.63
N GLN A 3 38.87 26.46 -47.99
CA GLN A 3 37.76 26.62 -47.08
C GLN A 3 36.50 26.29 -47.84
N SER A 4 36.18 25.01 -47.90
CA SER A 4 34.81 24.53 -48.21
C SER A 4 34.82 23.00 -48.06
N GLY A 5 34.39 22.46 -46.94
CA GLY A 5 34.36 21.02 -46.76
C GLY A 5 33.99 20.52 -45.39
N MET A 6 33.27 21.31 -44.55
CA MET A 6 32.80 20.85 -43.22
C MET A 6 31.47 21.49 -42.87
N LYS A 7 30.42 21.18 -43.65
CA LYS A 7 29.03 21.57 -43.31
C LYS A 7 28.02 20.61 -43.91
N ASN A 8 28.19 19.28 -43.83
CA ASN A 8 27.12 18.35 -44.25
C ASN A 8 27.20 16.96 -43.58
N ILE A 9 27.63 16.84 -42.33
CA ILE A 9 27.58 15.53 -41.60
C ILE A 9 26.75 15.62 -40.28
N GLN A 10 26.14 16.74 -39.94
CA GLN A 10 25.31 16.85 -38.71
C GLN A 10 23.79 16.84 -38.93
N ALA A 11 23.30 16.55 -40.13
CA ALA A 11 21.88 16.59 -40.44
C ALA A 11 21.20 15.21 -40.66
N HIS A 12 21.88 14.09 -40.42
CA HIS A 12 21.31 12.76 -40.75
C HIS A 12 21.20 11.76 -39.57
N ILE A 13 21.42 12.18 -38.32
CA ILE A 13 21.25 11.28 -37.14
C ILE A 13 20.06 11.66 -36.26
N VAL A 14 19.39 12.77 -36.51
CA VAL A 14 18.19 13.17 -35.73
C VAL A 14 16.85 12.78 -36.41
N ALA A 15 16.87 12.26 -37.63
CA ALA A 15 15.65 11.94 -38.39
C ALA A 15 15.18 10.47 -38.30
N SER A 16 15.93 9.56 -37.63
CA SER A 16 15.57 8.13 -37.60
C SER A 16 14.85 7.64 -36.33
N CYS A 17 14.69 8.47 -35.32
CA CYS A 17 13.90 8.13 -34.11
C CYS A 17 12.46 8.66 -34.10
N PHE A 18 12.06 9.47 -35.09
CA PHE A 18 10.71 10.06 -35.14
C PHE A 18 9.74 9.39 -36.12
N CYS A 19 10.14 8.32 -36.81
CA CYS A 19 9.33 7.64 -37.82
C CYS A 19 8.74 6.28 -37.42
N MET A 20 8.81 5.87 -36.13
CA MET A 20 8.06 4.68 -35.65
C MET A 20 6.81 5.02 -34.84
N LEU A 21 6.40 6.27 -34.79
CA LEU A 21 5.19 6.72 -34.09
C LEU A 21 4.00 7.03 -35.02
N SER A 22 4.06 6.67 -36.31
CA SER A 22 3.05 7.09 -37.29
C SER A 22 2.37 5.95 -38.05
N ALA A 23 2.28 4.74 -37.48
CA ALA A 23 1.56 3.63 -38.14
C ALA A 23 0.76 2.75 -37.18
N ILE A 24 0.25 3.30 -36.06
CA ILE A 24 -0.84 2.66 -35.30
C ILE A 24 -1.99 3.68 -35.24
N ALA A 25 -2.48 4.05 -36.42
CA ALA A 25 -3.76 4.71 -36.56
C ALA A 25 -4.75 3.69 -37.12
N ALA A 26 -5.86 3.54 -36.40
CA ALA A 26 -7.10 2.90 -36.81
C ALA A 26 -7.11 1.36 -36.94
N ASN A 27 -7.02 0.67 -35.80
CA ASN A 27 -7.97 -0.39 -35.52
C ASN A 27 -8.70 -0.01 -34.23
N SER A 28 -9.71 0.84 -34.36
CA SER A 28 -10.76 0.98 -33.35
C SER A 28 -11.63 -0.28 -33.39
N SER A 29 -11.07 -1.41 -32.95
CA SER A 29 -11.91 -2.41 -32.34
C SER A 29 -12.49 -1.69 -31.12
N THR A 30 -13.78 -1.38 -31.15
CA THR A 30 -14.53 -0.89 -29.99
C THR A 30 -14.31 -1.93 -28.88
N GLU A 31 -13.33 -1.69 -28.02
CA GLU A 31 -13.10 -2.58 -26.88
C GLU A 31 -14.41 -2.59 -26.08
N ILE A 32 -14.87 -3.80 -25.78
CA ILE A 32 -16.14 -3.96 -25.06
C ILE A 32 -15.92 -3.44 -23.65
N VAL A 33 -16.57 -2.32 -23.32
CA VAL A 33 -16.60 -1.76 -21.98
C VAL A 33 -17.73 -2.44 -21.20
N ALA A 34 -17.50 -2.80 -19.94
CA ALA A 34 -18.50 -3.42 -19.09
C ALA A 34 -19.78 -2.57 -19.02
N SER A 35 -20.94 -3.20 -19.26
CA SER A 35 -22.24 -2.51 -19.28
C SER A 35 -22.66 -1.97 -17.91
N ASP A 36 -22.08 -2.48 -16.82
CA ASP A 36 -22.31 -2.11 -15.42
C ASP A 36 -21.29 -1.09 -14.86
N LEU A 37 -20.52 -0.42 -15.74
CA LEU A 37 -19.45 0.51 -15.36
C LEU A 37 -19.92 1.59 -14.38
N ALA A 38 -21.14 2.10 -14.54
CA ALA A 38 -21.71 3.12 -13.66
C ALA A 38 -21.87 2.59 -12.22
N SER A 39 -22.33 1.36 -12.06
CA SER A 39 -22.47 0.73 -10.74
C SER A 39 -21.12 0.39 -10.12
N ARG A 40 -20.12 0.01 -10.92
CA ARG A 40 -18.75 -0.21 -10.47
C ARG A 40 -18.13 1.09 -9.96
N ALA A 41 -18.20 2.16 -10.73
CA ALA A 41 -17.65 3.47 -10.33
C ALA A 41 -18.39 4.09 -9.13
N ALA A 42 -19.67 3.80 -8.92
CA ALA A 42 -20.45 4.26 -7.77
C ALA A 42 -19.96 3.64 -6.44
N LYS A 43 -19.21 2.53 -6.49
CA LYS A 43 -18.56 1.95 -5.30
C LYS A 43 -17.48 2.86 -4.70
N PHE A 44 -17.03 3.88 -5.42
CA PHE A 44 -15.97 4.79 -5.00
C PHE A 44 -16.51 6.21 -4.84
N LYS A 45 -16.46 6.73 -3.62
CA LYS A 45 -16.92 8.10 -3.32
C LYS A 45 -15.87 9.11 -3.74
N ALA A 46 -16.18 9.92 -4.77
CA ALA A 46 -15.32 11.05 -5.13
C ALA A 46 -15.29 12.06 -3.97
N ILE A 47 -14.09 12.39 -3.51
CA ILE A 47 -13.84 13.34 -2.43
C ILE A 47 -12.64 14.22 -2.77
N LYS A 48 -12.60 15.40 -2.17
CA LYS A 48 -11.43 16.26 -2.19
C LYS A 48 -10.72 16.15 -0.84
N ILE A 49 -9.45 15.73 -0.86
CA ILE A 49 -8.56 15.71 0.29
C ILE A 49 -7.86 17.06 0.35
N GLY A 50 -8.11 17.81 1.40
CA GLY A 50 -7.45 19.08 1.68
C GLY A 50 -6.43 18.94 2.80
N PHE A 51 -5.56 19.95 2.94
CA PHE A 51 -4.64 20.12 4.06
C PHE A 51 -4.62 21.59 4.48
N ASP A 52 -4.16 21.88 5.70
CA ASP A 52 -4.04 23.25 6.17
C ASP A 52 -2.77 23.90 5.60
N SER A 53 -2.94 24.78 4.63
CA SER A 53 -1.87 25.56 4.00
C SER A 53 -1.65 26.94 4.63
N THR A 54 -2.45 27.33 5.63
CA THR A 54 -2.44 28.70 6.18
C THR A 54 -1.14 29.04 6.92
N SER A 55 -0.44 28.03 7.43
CA SER A 55 0.85 28.17 8.12
C SER A 55 2.07 28.15 7.20
N LEU A 56 1.87 28.01 5.88
CA LEU A 56 2.98 27.85 4.93
C LEU A 56 3.52 29.22 4.47
N THR A 57 4.84 29.33 4.47
CA THR A 57 5.55 30.46 3.85
C THR A 57 5.49 30.37 2.32
N ALA A 58 5.71 31.48 1.63
CA ALA A 58 5.80 31.50 0.17
C ALA A 58 6.94 30.60 -0.38
N ARG A 59 8.01 30.39 0.41
CA ARG A 59 9.12 29.51 0.08
C ARG A 59 8.71 28.04 0.19
N GLU A 60 8.01 27.67 1.25
CA GLU A 60 7.47 26.32 1.45
C GLU A 60 6.43 25.96 0.39
N ILE A 61 5.54 26.90 0.01
CA ILE A 61 4.57 26.68 -1.08
C ILE A 61 5.29 26.35 -2.40
N LYS A 62 6.39 27.05 -2.71
CA LYS A 62 7.21 26.76 -3.89
C LYS A 62 7.88 25.38 -3.80
N MET A 63 8.42 25.02 -2.62
CA MET A 63 9.01 23.71 -2.37
C MET A 63 7.97 22.59 -2.59
N VAL A 64 6.80 22.71 -1.97
CA VAL A 64 5.69 21.75 -2.14
C VAL A 64 5.30 21.63 -3.61
N GLY A 65 5.21 22.75 -4.35
CA GLY A 65 4.94 22.72 -5.80
C GLY A 65 5.96 21.87 -6.58
N LYS A 66 7.26 21.98 -6.26
CA LYS A 66 8.32 21.16 -6.88
C LYS A 66 8.19 19.68 -6.52
N LEU A 67 7.90 19.37 -5.26
CA LEU A 67 7.69 18.00 -4.79
C LEU A 67 6.46 17.35 -5.47
N VAL A 68 5.37 18.10 -5.60
CA VAL A 68 4.15 17.61 -6.27
C VAL A 68 4.38 17.41 -7.78
N GLU A 69 5.12 18.32 -8.44
CA GLU A 69 5.47 18.14 -9.86
C GLU A 69 6.33 16.87 -10.05
N ALA A 70 7.29 16.62 -9.16
CA ALA A 70 8.09 15.41 -9.15
C ALA A 70 7.21 14.15 -8.93
N ALA A 71 6.28 14.19 -7.96
CA ALA A 71 5.38 13.09 -7.69
C ALA A 71 4.45 12.76 -8.88
N GLY A 72 4.03 13.77 -9.66
CA GLY A 72 3.24 13.55 -10.87
C GLY A 72 3.97 12.76 -11.96
N LEU A 73 5.30 12.84 -12.02
CA LEU A 73 6.10 12.03 -12.96
C LEU A 73 6.09 10.53 -12.58
N ALA A 74 6.00 10.24 -11.29
CA ALA A 74 5.91 8.85 -10.83
C ALA A 74 4.60 8.18 -11.25
N ASP A 75 3.52 8.93 -11.35
CA ASP A 75 2.25 8.42 -11.86
C ASP A 75 2.40 7.87 -13.29
N SER A 76 3.17 8.58 -14.11
CA SER A 76 3.50 8.14 -15.48
C SER A 76 4.32 6.84 -15.51
N ILE A 77 5.20 6.62 -14.53
CA ILE A 77 5.94 5.36 -14.38
C ILE A 77 5.01 4.24 -13.92
N PHE A 78 4.21 4.50 -12.89
CA PHE A 78 3.28 3.51 -12.34
C PHE A 78 2.35 2.91 -13.39
N TRP A 79 1.73 3.75 -14.23
CA TRP A 79 0.87 3.28 -15.31
C TRP A 79 1.61 2.35 -16.29
N ARG A 80 2.91 2.62 -16.54
CA ARG A 80 3.75 1.77 -17.40
C ARG A 80 4.16 0.47 -16.72
N GLN A 81 4.17 0.42 -15.41
CA GLN A 81 4.38 -0.80 -14.61
C GLN A 81 3.09 -1.61 -14.46
N SER A 82 1.94 -0.94 -14.38
CA SER A 82 0.64 -1.55 -14.14
C SER A 82 -0.05 -2.00 -15.44
N ASP A 83 -0.46 -1.07 -16.30
CA ASP A 83 -1.21 -1.34 -17.53
C ASP A 83 -0.92 -0.29 -18.62
N PRO A 84 0.13 -0.47 -19.45
CA PRO A 84 0.47 0.47 -20.52
C PRO A 84 -0.63 0.70 -21.54
N GLU A 85 -1.44 -0.33 -21.87
CA GLU A 85 -2.59 -0.18 -22.78
C GLU A 85 -3.71 0.62 -22.13
N GLY A 86 -3.95 0.39 -20.83
CA GLY A 86 -4.87 1.19 -20.02
C GLY A 86 -4.46 2.66 -19.95
N LEU A 87 -3.15 2.96 -19.88
CA LEU A 87 -2.63 4.33 -19.96
C LEU A 87 -2.97 4.98 -21.30
N GLN A 88 -2.74 4.29 -22.40
CA GLN A 88 -3.06 4.83 -23.73
C GLN A 88 -4.57 5.16 -23.85
N LEU A 89 -5.43 4.26 -23.40
CA LEU A 89 -6.86 4.49 -23.35
C LEU A 89 -7.21 5.69 -22.45
N TYR A 90 -6.68 5.75 -21.24
CA TYR A 90 -6.90 6.86 -20.30
C TYR A 90 -6.52 8.22 -20.90
N LEU A 91 -5.40 8.29 -21.61
CA LEU A 91 -4.93 9.53 -22.27
C LEU A 91 -5.80 9.88 -23.48
N SER A 92 -6.25 8.91 -24.28
CA SER A 92 -7.12 9.13 -25.44
C SER A 92 -8.47 9.74 -25.05
N LEU A 93 -8.97 9.45 -23.85
CA LEU A 93 -10.24 9.96 -23.32
C LEU A 93 -10.12 11.35 -22.67
N ALA A 94 -8.91 11.93 -22.58
CA ALA A 94 -8.68 13.15 -21.80
C ALA A 94 -9.46 14.38 -22.32
N SER A 95 -9.69 14.47 -23.64
CA SER A 95 -10.41 15.57 -24.28
C SER A 95 -11.88 15.27 -24.57
N SER A 96 -12.37 14.06 -24.28
CA SER A 96 -13.76 13.69 -24.53
C SER A 96 -14.71 14.41 -23.57
N ALA A 97 -15.79 14.96 -24.11
CA ALA A 97 -16.90 15.53 -23.35
C ALA A 97 -18.04 14.52 -23.11
N ASP A 98 -17.96 13.31 -23.67
CA ASP A 98 -18.98 12.28 -23.48
C ASP A 98 -18.97 11.81 -22.01
N PRO A 99 -20.10 11.84 -21.28
CA PRO A 99 -20.19 11.39 -19.91
C PRO A 99 -19.75 9.93 -19.69
N LYS A 100 -19.94 9.06 -20.69
CA LYS A 100 -19.50 7.66 -20.62
C LYS A 100 -17.97 7.56 -20.66
N ASP A 101 -17.33 8.33 -21.51
CA ASP A 101 -15.88 8.39 -21.62
C ASP A 101 -15.25 8.99 -20.33
N GLN A 102 -15.86 10.04 -19.77
CA GLN A 102 -15.41 10.61 -18.50
C GLN A 102 -15.56 9.60 -17.35
N LEU A 103 -16.63 8.83 -17.33
CA LEU A 103 -16.84 7.77 -16.36
C LEU A 103 -15.80 6.64 -16.51
N LEU A 104 -15.55 6.21 -17.75
CA LEU A 104 -14.54 5.21 -18.06
C LEU A 104 -13.14 5.70 -17.63
N ARG A 105 -12.81 6.93 -18.00
CA ARG A 105 -11.54 7.55 -17.62
C ARG A 105 -11.35 7.62 -16.10
N ARG A 106 -12.41 8.00 -15.38
CA ARG A 106 -12.40 7.99 -13.90
C ARG A 106 -12.15 6.58 -13.35
N TYR A 107 -12.82 5.56 -13.90
CA TYR A 107 -12.69 4.19 -13.40
C TYR A 107 -11.34 3.56 -13.74
N LEU A 108 -10.77 3.88 -14.89
CA LEU A 108 -9.39 3.55 -15.24
C LEU A 108 -8.40 4.13 -14.22
N LYS A 109 -8.58 5.41 -13.83
CA LYS A 109 -7.76 6.08 -12.82
C LYS A 109 -7.85 5.38 -11.47
N ILE A 110 -9.07 5.07 -11.00
CA ILE A 110 -9.28 4.40 -9.71
C ILE A 110 -8.49 3.09 -9.63
N ASN A 111 -8.52 2.28 -10.69
CA ASN A 111 -7.87 0.98 -10.72
C ASN A 111 -6.39 1.02 -11.16
N GLY A 112 -5.90 2.14 -11.70
CA GLY A 112 -4.58 2.22 -12.32
C GLY A 112 -4.43 1.29 -13.54
N GLY A 113 -5.52 1.00 -14.27
CA GLY A 113 -5.57 0.08 -15.39
C GLY A 113 -6.99 -0.35 -15.74
N ARG A 114 -7.12 -1.37 -16.64
CA ARG A 114 -8.37 -1.90 -17.18
C ARG A 114 -8.98 -3.03 -16.35
N PHE A 115 -8.45 -3.31 -15.16
CA PHE A 115 -8.80 -4.47 -14.32
C PHE A 115 -9.43 -4.02 -13.02
N ASP A 116 -10.58 -4.61 -12.67
CA ASP A 116 -11.38 -4.24 -11.50
C ASP A 116 -10.85 -4.91 -10.24
N LEU A 117 -10.17 -4.15 -9.41
CA LEU A 117 -9.56 -4.65 -8.18
C LEU A 117 -10.59 -5.23 -7.18
N VAL A 118 -11.80 -4.64 -7.11
CA VAL A 118 -12.88 -5.12 -6.24
C VAL A 118 -13.73 -6.24 -6.85
N ASP A 119 -13.38 -6.71 -8.05
CA ASP A 119 -13.96 -7.87 -8.73
C ASP A 119 -12.86 -8.86 -9.18
N ASN A 120 -11.89 -9.14 -8.30
CA ASN A 120 -10.80 -10.09 -8.51
C ASN A 120 -10.00 -9.82 -9.80
N ASN A 121 -9.68 -8.56 -10.07
CA ASN A 121 -8.93 -8.12 -11.25
C ASN A 121 -9.55 -8.55 -12.60
N LYS A 122 -10.87 -8.76 -12.66
CA LYS A 122 -11.53 -9.00 -13.94
C LYS A 122 -11.43 -7.76 -14.84
N PRO A 123 -11.21 -7.94 -16.15
CA PRO A 123 -11.20 -6.82 -17.07
C PRO A 123 -12.58 -6.16 -17.15
N PHE A 124 -12.64 -4.84 -17.02
CA PHE A 124 -13.83 -4.04 -17.34
C PHE A 124 -13.72 -3.35 -18.72
N VAL A 125 -12.55 -3.45 -19.35
CA VAL A 125 -12.31 -3.10 -20.73
C VAL A 125 -11.63 -4.27 -21.42
N GLY A 126 -12.20 -4.71 -22.55
CA GLY A 126 -11.73 -5.90 -23.25
C GLY A 126 -12.14 -7.20 -22.56
N SER A 127 -11.51 -8.31 -22.95
CA SER A 127 -11.79 -9.66 -22.42
C SER A 127 -10.54 -10.39 -21.93
N LYS A 128 -9.36 -9.80 -22.14
CA LYS A 128 -8.08 -10.41 -21.80
C LYS A 128 -7.88 -10.37 -20.28
N PRO A 129 -7.57 -11.50 -19.63
CA PRO A 129 -7.28 -11.50 -18.21
C PRO A 129 -6.00 -10.72 -17.92
N MET A 130 -5.91 -10.19 -16.71
CA MET A 130 -4.71 -9.51 -16.23
C MET A 130 -3.52 -10.48 -16.19
N SER A 131 -2.37 -10.03 -16.69
CA SER A 131 -1.11 -10.78 -16.53
C SER A 131 -0.67 -10.76 -15.05
N PRO A 132 -0.31 -11.89 -14.45
CA PRO A 132 0.18 -11.93 -13.07
C PRO A 132 1.41 -11.06 -12.83
N GLY A 133 2.27 -10.93 -13.83
CA GLY A 133 3.47 -10.06 -13.75
C GLY A 133 3.22 -8.62 -14.15
N ARG A 134 1.97 -8.22 -14.42
CA ARG A 134 1.65 -6.89 -14.94
C ARG A 134 2.58 -6.55 -16.11
N ALA A 135 3.04 -5.30 -16.21
CA ALA A 135 4.01 -4.91 -17.22
C ALA A 135 5.47 -5.04 -16.77
N PHE A 136 5.74 -5.56 -15.57
CA PHE A 136 7.13 -5.83 -15.12
C PHE A 136 7.80 -6.93 -15.92
N TYR A 137 7.03 -7.81 -16.56
CA TYR A 137 7.50 -8.96 -17.29
C TYR A 137 6.83 -9.05 -18.67
N PRO A 138 7.41 -9.81 -19.62
CA PRO A 138 6.68 -10.18 -20.82
C PRO A 138 5.35 -10.83 -20.46
N GLU A 139 4.28 -10.42 -21.13
CA GLU A 139 2.91 -10.80 -20.80
C GLU A 139 2.66 -12.31 -20.82
N ASP A 140 3.37 -13.02 -21.69
CA ASP A 140 3.29 -14.49 -21.87
C ASP A 140 4.16 -15.27 -20.87
N LEU A 141 4.92 -14.58 -20.00
CA LEU A 141 5.86 -15.23 -19.10
C LEU A 141 5.13 -15.80 -17.87
N THR A 142 5.33 -17.10 -17.62
CA THR A 142 4.88 -17.74 -16.37
C THR A 142 6.03 -17.87 -15.38
N ARG A 143 5.70 -18.13 -14.11
CA ARG A 143 6.69 -18.39 -13.05
C ARG A 143 7.57 -19.58 -13.42
N GLU A 144 6.97 -20.67 -13.86
CA GLU A 144 7.66 -21.93 -14.22
C GLU A 144 8.63 -21.70 -15.40
N GLN A 145 8.22 -20.88 -16.37
CA GLN A 145 9.09 -20.52 -17.52
C GLN A 145 10.28 -19.68 -17.05
N LEU A 146 10.07 -18.72 -16.16
CA LEU A 146 11.14 -17.89 -15.62
C LEU A 146 12.11 -18.73 -14.77
N GLU A 147 11.60 -19.58 -13.88
CA GLU A 147 12.42 -20.48 -13.05
C GLU A 147 13.23 -21.46 -13.92
N ALA A 148 12.61 -22.04 -14.94
CA ALA A 148 13.31 -22.92 -15.90
C ALA A 148 14.36 -22.17 -16.72
N TYR A 149 14.10 -20.90 -17.09
CA TYR A 149 15.09 -20.05 -17.77
C TYR A 149 16.28 -19.74 -16.87
N VAL A 150 16.03 -19.35 -15.63
CA VAL A 150 17.07 -19.04 -14.63
C VAL A 150 17.89 -20.30 -14.29
N ALA A 151 17.28 -21.47 -14.22
CA ALA A 151 18.01 -22.73 -14.02
C ALA A 151 19.05 -23.00 -15.13
N LYS A 152 18.76 -22.57 -16.37
CA LYS A 152 19.67 -22.66 -17.52
C LYS A 152 20.68 -21.50 -17.57
N HIS A 153 20.33 -20.36 -16.97
CA HIS A 153 21.12 -19.13 -16.99
C HIS A 153 21.32 -18.56 -15.56
N PRO A 154 21.99 -19.30 -14.65
CA PRO A 154 22.08 -18.96 -13.22
C PRO A 154 22.76 -17.61 -12.94
N ASN A 155 23.62 -17.16 -13.85
CA ASN A 155 24.28 -15.85 -13.78
C ASN A 155 23.29 -14.67 -13.98
N LEU A 156 22.11 -14.89 -14.54
CA LEU A 156 21.08 -13.86 -14.72
C LEU A 156 20.09 -13.80 -13.55
N LYS A 157 20.14 -14.74 -12.60
CA LYS A 157 19.19 -14.81 -11.50
C LYS A 157 19.13 -13.48 -10.74
N SER A 158 20.25 -12.94 -10.30
CA SER A 158 20.29 -11.71 -9.50
C SER A 158 19.66 -10.52 -10.21
N SER A 159 19.89 -10.35 -11.51
CA SER A 159 19.34 -9.25 -12.29
C SER A 159 17.86 -9.44 -12.62
N LEU A 160 17.44 -10.66 -12.99
CA LEU A 160 16.04 -10.95 -13.32
C LEU A 160 15.12 -10.89 -12.09
N TYR A 161 15.66 -11.18 -10.89
CA TYR A 161 14.95 -11.12 -9.61
C TYR A 161 15.19 -9.81 -8.85
N ALA A 162 15.99 -8.87 -9.38
CA ALA A 162 16.19 -7.59 -8.72
C ALA A 162 14.87 -6.79 -8.68
N PRO A 163 14.51 -6.20 -7.52
CA PRO A 163 13.23 -5.50 -7.34
C PRO A 163 13.02 -4.34 -8.31
N GLN A 164 14.07 -3.56 -8.59
CA GLN A 164 14.02 -2.36 -9.42
C GLN A 164 14.46 -2.66 -10.87
N THR A 165 13.85 -3.68 -11.49
CA THR A 165 14.13 -4.00 -12.92
C THR A 165 12.85 -4.39 -13.64
N MET A 166 12.74 -3.96 -14.91
CA MET A 166 11.79 -4.49 -15.89
C MET A 166 12.43 -5.71 -16.57
N VAL A 167 11.69 -6.81 -16.67
CA VAL A 167 12.12 -7.97 -17.45
C VAL A 167 11.50 -7.89 -18.85
N VAL A 168 12.32 -7.89 -19.87
CA VAL A 168 11.88 -7.81 -21.26
C VAL A 168 12.40 -9.01 -22.07
N ARG A 169 11.78 -9.28 -23.21
CA ARG A 169 12.23 -10.30 -24.15
C ARG A 169 12.93 -9.63 -25.35
N GLU A 170 14.23 -9.81 -25.44
CA GLU A 170 15.06 -9.29 -26.53
C GLU A 170 15.67 -10.45 -27.32
N LYS A 171 15.36 -10.52 -28.61
CA LYS A 171 15.85 -11.59 -29.51
C LYS A 171 15.60 -13.00 -28.97
N GLY A 172 14.49 -13.20 -28.26
CA GLY A 172 14.10 -14.47 -27.64
C GLY A 172 14.65 -14.71 -26.23
N GLU A 173 15.60 -13.91 -25.75
CA GLU A 173 16.23 -14.01 -24.44
C GLU A 173 15.60 -13.07 -23.43
N LEU A 174 15.54 -13.46 -22.14
CA LEU A 174 15.11 -12.57 -21.08
C LEU A 174 16.26 -11.62 -20.67
N ARG A 175 15.94 -10.34 -20.54
CA ARG A 175 16.86 -9.28 -20.11
C ARG A 175 16.21 -8.46 -18.99
N ALA A 176 17.02 -8.03 -18.03
CA ALA A 176 16.60 -7.12 -16.97
C ALA A 176 17.09 -5.70 -17.29
N HIS A 177 16.16 -4.76 -17.34
CA HIS A 177 16.44 -3.35 -17.52
C HIS A 177 16.24 -2.64 -16.17
N PRO A 178 17.30 -2.07 -15.55
CA PRO A 178 17.18 -1.29 -14.33
C PRO A 178 16.20 -0.12 -14.50
N TYR A 179 15.48 0.24 -13.46
CA TYR A 179 14.47 1.30 -13.53
C TYR A 179 15.04 2.66 -13.91
N HIS A 180 16.23 3.00 -13.41
CA HIS A 180 16.91 4.26 -13.79
C HIS A 180 17.23 4.34 -15.30
N VAL A 181 17.29 3.20 -16.00
CA VAL A 181 17.44 3.15 -17.46
C VAL A 181 16.10 3.11 -18.15
N ALA A 182 15.19 2.21 -17.71
CA ALA A 182 13.88 2.00 -18.32
C ALA A 182 12.97 3.25 -18.24
N PHE A 183 13.07 3.99 -17.14
CA PHE A 183 12.24 5.17 -16.86
C PHE A 183 13.02 6.48 -16.82
N LYS A 184 14.20 6.52 -17.45
CA LYS A 184 15.11 7.68 -17.45
C LYS A 184 14.41 8.99 -17.81
N GLU A 185 13.47 8.97 -18.77
CA GLU A 185 12.73 10.17 -19.22
C GLU A 185 11.91 10.83 -18.10
N PHE A 186 11.49 10.07 -17.07
CA PHE A 186 10.76 10.55 -15.90
C PHE A 186 11.67 10.78 -14.70
N LEU A 187 12.64 9.88 -14.48
CA LEU A 187 13.50 9.91 -13.29
C LEU A 187 14.51 11.06 -13.31
N VAL A 188 15.04 11.43 -14.48
CA VAL A 188 15.96 12.57 -14.58
C VAL A 188 15.28 13.91 -14.20
N PRO A 189 14.14 14.30 -14.80
CA PRO A 189 13.46 15.52 -14.38
C PRO A 189 12.93 15.42 -12.92
N MET A 190 12.54 14.23 -12.44
CA MET A 190 12.15 14.05 -11.05
C MET A 190 13.31 14.34 -10.09
N ALA A 191 14.50 13.82 -10.36
CA ALA A 191 15.69 14.10 -9.57
C ALA A 191 16.04 15.61 -9.54
N THR A 192 15.94 16.28 -10.69
CA THR A 192 16.14 17.74 -10.76
C THR A 192 15.14 18.50 -9.88
N LEU A 193 13.87 18.12 -9.91
CA LEU A 193 12.82 18.74 -9.09
C LEU A 193 13.06 18.51 -7.59
N LEU A 194 13.58 17.35 -7.19
CA LEU A 194 13.96 17.10 -5.79
C LEU A 194 15.16 17.95 -5.35
N GLU A 195 16.14 18.17 -6.22
CA GLU A 195 17.26 19.08 -5.93
C GLU A 195 16.80 20.53 -5.80
N GLU A 196 15.88 20.97 -6.67
CA GLU A 196 15.26 22.32 -6.58
C GLU A 196 14.45 22.46 -5.28
N ALA A 197 13.68 21.43 -4.89
CA ALA A 197 12.94 21.41 -3.62
C ALA A 197 13.91 21.45 -2.42
N ALA A 198 15.00 20.71 -2.47
CA ALA A 198 16.04 20.72 -1.43
C ALA A 198 16.66 22.11 -1.24
N ALA A 199 16.86 22.86 -2.34
CA ALA A 199 17.37 24.24 -2.28
C ALA A 199 16.34 25.23 -1.67
N LEU A 200 15.06 24.87 -1.67
CA LEU A 200 13.97 25.66 -1.08
C LEU A 200 13.66 25.26 0.37
N SER A 201 14.14 24.13 0.86
CA SER A 201 13.92 23.70 2.23
C SER A 201 14.69 24.56 3.23
N ASP A 202 14.04 24.92 4.34
CA ASP A 202 14.67 25.56 5.51
C ASP A 202 15.13 24.49 6.53
N ASP A 203 14.70 23.24 6.40
CA ASP A 203 15.18 22.08 7.15
C ASP A 203 16.37 21.44 6.41
N SER A 204 17.56 21.56 7.01
CA SER A 204 18.80 21.05 6.40
C SER A 204 18.85 19.51 6.34
N ALA A 205 18.22 18.81 7.29
CA ALA A 205 18.15 17.34 7.28
C ALA A 205 17.23 16.86 6.17
N PHE A 206 16.07 17.46 6.01
CA PHE A 206 15.15 17.18 4.91
C PHE A 206 15.77 17.53 3.54
N ALA A 207 16.45 18.68 3.44
CA ALA A 207 17.19 19.04 2.22
C ALA A 207 18.29 18.03 1.87
N HIS A 208 19.01 17.53 2.86
CA HIS A 208 20.03 16.49 2.65
C HIS A 208 19.41 15.18 2.16
N PHE A 209 18.33 14.74 2.80
CA PHE A 209 17.58 13.56 2.35
C PHE A 209 17.10 13.69 0.90
N LEU A 210 16.49 14.83 0.52
CA LEU A 210 16.02 15.04 -0.85
C LEU A 210 17.14 14.94 -1.89
N LYS A 211 18.34 15.46 -1.60
CA LYS A 211 19.51 15.33 -2.49
C LYS A 211 19.98 13.88 -2.63
N LEU A 212 20.03 13.12 -1.54
CA LEU A 212 20.36 11.70 -1.58
C LEU A 212 19.30 10.91 -2.38
N ARG A 213 18.02 11.24 -2.20
CA ARG A 213 16.92 10.63 -2.92
C ARG A 213 16.97 10.95 -4.42
N ALA A 214 17.30 12.17 -4.80
CA ALA A 214 17.53 12.55 -6.20
C ALA A 214 18.63 11.71 -6.84
N ALA A 215 19.74 11.49 -6.15
CA ALA A 215 20.82 10.61 -6.64
C ALA A 215 20.36 9.14 -6.74
N ALA A 216 19.60 8.64 -5.77
CA ALA A 216 19.07 7.27 -5.74
C ALA A 216 18.15 6.96 -6.93
N LEU A 217 17.31 7.91 -7.33
CA LEU A 217 16.45 7.78 -8.53
C LEU A 217 17.24 7.59 -9.83
N LEU A 218 18.50 8.00 -9.87
CA LEU A 218 19.35 7.92 -11.07
C LEU A 218 20.24 6.67 -11.12
N ASN A 219 20.23 5.82 -10.07
CA ASN A 219 21.10 4.65 -9.99
C ASN A 219 20.44 3.40 -9.35
N ASP A 220 19.17 3.52 -8.89
CA ASP A 220 18.40 2.50 -8.17
C ASP A 220 19.01 2.06 -6.81
N ASP A 221 19.97 2.80 -6.25
CA ASP A 221 20.52 2.55 -4.92
C ASP A 221 19.92 3.51 -3.89
N TYR A 222 18.89 3.05 -3.20
CA TYR A 222 18.14 3.83 -2.21
C TYR A 222 18.73 3.79 -0.80
N PHE A 223 19.74 2.93 -0.53
CA PHE A 223 20.21 2.66 0.83
C PHE A 223 20.60 3.91 1.62
N ALA A 224 21.46 4.77 1.05
CA ALA A 224 21.92 5.99 1.74
C ALA A 224 20.78 6.99 1.97
N SER A 225 19.87 7.13 1.01
CA SER A 225 18.71 8.02 1.14
C SER A 225 17.69 7.48 2.14
N ASP A 226 17.51 6.16 2.22
CA ASP A 226 16.61 5.53 3.19
C ASP A 226 17.13 5.68 4.62
N LEU A 227 18.44 5.53 4.84
CA LEU A 227 19.04 5.82 6.14
C LEU A 227 18.79 7.26 6.58
N ALA A 228 19.02 8.24 5.68
CA ALA A 228 18.79 9.64 5.96
C ALA A 228 17.31 9.94 6.22
N TRP A 229 16.40 9.26 5.51
CA TRP A 229 14.96 9.40 5.69
C TRP A 229 14.47 8.90 7.05
N VAL A 230 14.93 7.72 7.49
CA VAL A 230 14.60 7.18 8.82
C VAL A 230 15.18 8.04 9.94
N ASP A 231 16.30 8.73 9.71
CA ASP A 231 16.91 9.63 10.69
C ASP A 231 16.19 11.00 10.83
N LEU A 232 15.25 11.35 9.94
CA LEU A 232 14.46 12.58 10.08
C LEU A 232 13.64 12.54 11.38
N LYS A 233 13.73 13.61 12.16
CA LYS A 233 13.03 13.75 13.44
C LYS A 233 11.99 14.86 13.35
N ASN A 234 10.73 14.48 13.52
CA ASN A 234 9.59 15.42 13.52
C ASN A 234 9.63 16.41 12.33
N PRO A 235 9.86 15.96 11.09
CA PRO A 235 9.97 16.86 9.95
C PRO A 235 8.62 17.53 9.70
N LYS A 236 8.61 18.85 9.43
CA LYS A 236 7.38 19.57 9.05
C LYS A 236 6.81 19.01 7.75
N PHE A 237 7.68 18.73 6.77
CA PHE A 237 7.33 18.06 5.51
C PHE A 237 8.02 16.73 5.42
N ASP A 238 7.34 15.77 4.83
CA ASP A 238 7.94 14.48 4.51
C ASP A 238 7.47 14.00 3.15
N VAL A 239 8.21 13.07 2.57
CA VAL A 239 7.86 12.50 1.27
C VAL A 239 8.18 11.01 1.21
N VAL A 240 7.34 10.26 0.49
CA VAL A 240 7.68 8.94 -0.04
C VAL A 240 8.01 9.12 -1.50
N PHE A 241 9.23 8.76 -1.94
CA PHE A 241 9.68 8.88 -3.33
C PHE A 241 10.58 7.70 -3.70
N ALA A 242 9.99 6.51 -3.82
CA ALA A 242 10.73 5.31 -4.20
C ALA A 242 9.78 4.18 -4.62
N PRO A 243 10.26 3.16 -5.34
CA PRO A 243 9.52 1.93 -5.59
C PRO A 243 9.72 0.98 -4.40
N TYR A 244 8.75 0.93 -3.49
CA TYR A 244 8.84 0.12 -2.27
C TYR A 244 7.98 -1.14 -2.31
N GLU A 245 6.72 -1.02 -2.77
CA GLU A 245 5.73 -2.06 -2.63
C GLU A 245 5.71 -3.02 -3.82
N SER A 246 5.49 -4.30 -3.56
CA SER A 246 5.49 -5.36 -4.57
C SER A 246 4.11 -5.95 -4.87
N TYR A 247 3.03 -5.31 -4.40
CA TYR A 247 1.66 -5.82 -4.54
C TYR A 247 1.17 -5.98 -5.98
N LEU A 248 1.79 -5.31 -6.95
CA LEU A 248 1.47 -5.49 -8.37
C LEU A 248 2.13 -6.72 -9.01
N ASP A 249 3.12 -7.32 -8.37
CA ASP A 249 3.85 -8.48 -8.91
C ASP A 249 3.26 -9.80 -8.40
N ASP A 250 2.12 -10.24 -8.95
CA ASP A 250 1.53 -11.53 -8.64
C ASP A 250 2.32 -12.71 -9.24
N LEU A 251 3.33 -12.44 -10.09
CA LEU A 251 4.15 -13.50 -10.69
C LEU A 251 5.17 -14.04 -9.70
N LEU A 252 5.97 -13.17 -9.06
CA LEU A 252 7.02 -13.53 -8.11
C LEU A 252 6.89 -12.86 -6.75
N GLY A 253 6.23 -11.70 -6.67
CA GLY A 253 6.16 -10.87 -5.45
C GLY A 253 7.47 -10.11 -5.17
N VAL A 254 8.27 -9.79 -6.19
CA VAL A 254 9.59 -9.16 -5.99
C VAL A 254 9.75 -7.79 -6.67
N LYS A 255 9.05 -7.55 -7.80
CA LYS A 255 9.15 -6.26 -8.51
C LYS A 255 8.38 -5.20 -7.75
N THR A 256 8.99 -4.02 -7.63
CA THR A 256 8.41 -2.91 -6.86
C THR A 256 7.87 -1.82 -7.76
N SER A 257 6.70 -1.28 -7.39
CA SER A 257 6.03 -0.19 -8.10
C SER A 257 6.37 1.18 -7.51
N TYR A 258 6.37 2.22 -8.36
CA TYR A 258 6.54 3.59 -7.88
C TYR A 258 5.26 4.09 -7.22
N GLY A 259 5.38 4.45 -5.94
CA GLY A 259 4.37 5.15 -5.16
C GLY A 259 4.97 6.41 -4.54
N MET A 260 4.27 7.55 -4.66
CA MET A 260 4.77 8.82 -4.14
C MET A 260 3.73 9.49 -3.27
N ALA A 261 4.21 10.12 -2.20
CA ALA A 261 3.42 11.01 -1.36
C ALA A 261 4.21 12.26 -1.01
N VAL A 262 3.53 13.39 -1.00
CA VAL A 262 4.01 14.66 -0.42
C VAL A 262 3.10 14.97 0.76
N MET A 263 3.69 15.21 1.93
CA MET A 263 2.96 15.24 3.19
C MET A 263 3.40 16.40 4.07
N ILE A 264 2.49 16.83 4.95
CA ILE A 264 2.77 17.77 6.03
C ILE A 264 2.44 17.11 7.37
N ARG A 265 3.31 17.31 8.38
CA ARG A 265 3.13 16.71 9.70
C ARG A 265 1.94 17.31 10.43
N ASN A 266 1.10 16.43 10.98
CA ASN A 266 0.06 16.80 11.92
C ASN A 266 0.63 16.73 13.35
N ASP A 267 1.11 17.87 13.84
CA ASP A 267 1.79 17.96 15.14
C ASP A 267 0.92 17.55 16.32
N THR A 268 -0.37 17.88 16.27
CA THR A 268 -1.31 17.57 17.36
C THR A 268 -1.52 16.08 17.50
N GLU A 269 -1.72 15.39 16.38
CA GLU A 269 -1.97 13.95 16.37
C GLU A 269 -0.64 13.18 16.57
N SER A 270 0.47 13.63 15.99
CA SER A 270 1.77 12.95 16.15
C SER A 270 2.26 12.90 17.60
N LYS A 271 1.96 13.92 18.41
CA LYS A 271 2.28 13.91 19.85
C LYS A 271 1.56 12.80 20.61
N LYS A 272 0.39 12.36 20.17
CA LYS A 272 -0.33 11.24 20.79
C LYS A 272 0.41 9.91 20.61
N LEU A 273 1.20 9.75 19.53
CA LEU A 273 1.98 8.53 19.27
C LEU A 273 3.11 8.29 20.27
N GLU A 274 3.65 9.35 20.87
CA GLU A 274 4.75 9.23 21.85
C GLU A 274 4.37 8.32 23.02
N VAL A 275 3.09 8.31 23.37
CA VAL A 275 2.55 7.43 24.42
C VAL A 275 2.73 5.97 24.04
N PHE A 276 2.37 5.58 22.83
CA PHE A 276 2.47 4.19 22.37
C PHE A 276 3.93 3.75 22.20
N GLN A 277 4.77 4.60 21.59
CA GLN A 277 6.20 4.32 21.37
C GLN A 277 6.94 3.97 22.67
N LYS A 278 6.61 4.69 23.74
CA LYS A 278 7.24 4.50 25.05
C LYS A 278 7.08 3.08 25.59
N TYR A 279 5.95 2.43 25.28
CA TYR A 279 5.60 1.13 25.86
C TYR A 279 5.91 -0.07 24.94
N VAL A 280 6.41 0.14 23.72
CA VAL A 280 6.76 -0.95 22.77
C VAL A 280 7.58 -2.08 23.41
N PRO A 281 8.64 -1.82 24.23
CA PRO A 281 9.39 -2.89 24.88
C PRO A 281 8.55 -3.73 25.86
N GLN A 282 7.66 -3.09 26.62
CA GLN A 282 6.79 -3.77 27.59
C GLN A 282 5.70 -4.56 26.85
N LEU A 283 5.14 -4.01 25.76
CA LEU A 283 4.18 -4.69 24.91
C LEU A 283 4.80 -5.97 24.31
N GLN A 284 6.03 -5.91 23.80
CA GLN A 284 6.76 -7.07 23.31
C GLN A 284 6.94 -8.15 24.38
N GLU A 285 7.30 -7.74 25.62
CA GLU A 285 7.49 -8.67 26.74
C GLU A 285 6.16 -9.29 27.23
N SER A 286 5.02 -8.63 27.00
CA SER A 286 3.69 -9.10 27.43
C SER A 286 3.06 -10.11 26.48
N LEU A 287 3.63 -10.34 25.30
CA LEU A 287 3.06 -11.24 24.31
C LEU A 287 2.98 -12.69 24.82
N PRO A 288 1.93 -13.44 24.45
CA PRO A 288 1.73 -14.83 24.87
C PRO A 288 2.64 -15.80 24.09
N LEU A 289 3.94 -15.52 24.07
CA LEU A 289 5.00 -16.28 23.41
C LEU A 289 5.95 -16.92 24.43
N ARG A 290 6.62 -17.98 24.01
CA ARG A 290 7.74 -18.53 24.79
C ARG A 290 8.89 -17.52 24.76
N ARG A 291 9.63 -17.45 25.84
CA ARG A 291 10.77 -16.52 25.96
C ARG A 291 11.81 -16.71 24.85
N GLU A 292 12.00 -17.95 24.39
CA GLU A 292 12.94 -18.30 23.31
C GLU A 292 12.50 -17.79 21.91
N ASP A 293 11.20 -17.52 21.72
CA ASP A 293 10.61 -17.03 20.49
C ASP A 293 10.56 -15.48 20.44
N LEU A 294 10.80 -14.82 21.58
CA LEU A 294 10.92 -13.37 21.63
C LEU A 294 12.25 -12.91 21.04
N PRO A 295 12.30 -11.81 20.29
CA PRO A 295 13.55 -11.27 19.77
C PRO A 295 14.51 -10.90 20.92
N SER A 296 15.81 -11.16 20.69
CA SER A 296 16.87 -10.88 21.68
C SER A 296 17.11 -9.39 21.92
N LYS A 297 16.76 -8.55 20.95
CA LYS A 297 16.78 -7.09 21.05
C LYS A 297 15.38 -6.62 21.41
N LYS A 298 15.25 -5.75 22.42
CA LYS A 298 14.00 -5.03 22.72
C LYS A 298 13.63 -4.19 21.49
N GLY A 299 12.34 -4.08 21.20
CA GLY A 299 11.82 -3.33 20.05
C GLY A 299 12.50 -1.96 19.92
N GLN A 300 12.99 -1.65 18.74
CA GLN A 300 13.62 -0.37 18.48
C GLN A 300 12.54 0.72 18.46
N ASN A 301 12.86 1.88 19.00
CA ASN A 301 12.00 3.05 18.92
C ASN A 301 12.11 3.61 17.50
N THR A 302 11.21 3.15 16.61
CA THR A 302 11.17 3.56 15.19
C THR A 302 10.38 4.86 15.05
N PRO A 303 10.77 5.78 14.15
CA PRO A 303 10.00 7.00 13.91
C PRO A 303 8.56 6.69 13.51
N MET A 304 7.62 7.41 14.11
CA MET A 304 6.20 7.33 13.79
C MET A 304 5.66 8.75 13.60
N GLU A 305 4.99 8.99 12.49
CA GLU A 305 4.51 10.32 12.14
C GLU A 305 3.06 10.25 11.63
N ILE A 306 2.20 11.08 12.19
CA ILE A 306 0.89 11.31 11.61
C ILE A 306 1.00 12.50 10.67
N MET A 307 0.68 12.24 9.41
CA MET A 307 0.82 13.17 8.31
C MET A 307 -0.52 13.46 7.64
N ASP A 308 -0.68 14.66 7.12
CA ASP A 308 -1.73 14.98 6.18
C ASP A 308 -1.16 14.93 4.76
N ALA A 309 -1.78 14.12 3.90
CA ALA A 309 -1.39 14.03 2.49
C ALA A 309 -1.72 15.35 1.77
N ILE A 310 -0.71 15.96 1.18
CA ILE A 310 -0.84 17.09 0.26
C ILE A 310 -1.13 16.59 -1.15
N TYR A 311 -0.43 15.51 -1.54
CA TYR A 311 -0.58 14.85 -2.83
C TYR A 311 -0.10 13.40 -2.76
N ARG A 312 -0.74 12.52 -3.53
CA ARG A 312 -0.35 11.11 -3.70
C ARG A 312 -0.39 10.74 -5.18
N SER A 313 0.45 9.82 -5.61
CA SER A 313 0.51 9.32 -6.98
C SER A 313 1.01 7.88 -7.05
N GLY A 314 0.89 7.27 -8.21
CA GLY A 314 1.32 5.90 -8.46
C GLY A 314 0.61 4.91 -7.55
N ASP A 315 1.34 3.96 -7.00
CA ASP A 315 0.83 2.90 -6.13
C ASP A 315 0.10 3.40 -4.87
N LEU A 316 0.46 4.60 -4.40
CA LEU A 316 -0.22 5.23 -3.26
C LEU A 316 -1.54 5.93 -3.62
N LEU A 317 -1.90 6.04 -4.92
CA LEU A 317 -3.12 6.69 -5.39
C LEU A 317 -4.08 5.73 -6.06
N HIS A 318 -3.58 4.74 -6.78
CA HIS A 318 -4.37 3.83 -7.60
C HIS A 318 -4.59 2.48 -6.89
N GLY A 319 -5.68 1.82 -7.19
CA GLY A 319 -5.98 0.51 -6.61
C GLY A 319 -6.34 0.56 -5.12
N TYR A 320 -5.77 -0.35 -4.34
CA TYR A 320 -5.90 -0.34 -2.88
C TYR A 320 -5.05 0.79 -2.30
N GLN A 321 -5.69 1.72 -1.64
CA GLN A 321 -5.02 2.88 -1.08
C GLN A 321 -4.77 2.67 0.41
N ALA A 322 -3.51 2.48 0.79
CA ALA A 322 -3.10 2.36 2.18
C ALA A 322 -3.43 3.64 2.99
N VAL A 323 -3.74 3.46 4.26
CA VAL A 323 -3.93 4.55 5.25
C VAL A 323 -2.71 4.72 6.13
N ALA A 324 -1.79 3.76 6.11
CA ALA A 324 -0.51 3.79 6.81
C ALA A 324 0.53 3.00 6.01
N ASP A 325 1.81 3.28 6.25
CA ASP A 325 2.95 2.54 5.67
C ASP A 325 4.04 2.36 6.72
N SER A 326 4.76 1.24 6.64
CA SER A 326 5.94 0.93 7.44
C SER A 326 7.13 0.70 6.50
N LEU A 327 7.87 1.75 6.18
CA LEU A 327 8.91 1.81 5.15
C LEU A 327 10.27 2.28 5.73
N PRO A 328 11.37 2.04 5.03
CA PRO A 328 11.56 1.29 3.78
C PRO A 328 11.52 -0.23 3.97
N ASN A 329 11.44 -1.00 2.87
CA ASN A 329 11.40 -2.47 2.89
C ASN A 329 12.79 -3.13 2.79
N ASP A 330 13.90 -2.38 2.91
CA ASP A 330 15.27 -2.90 2.86
C ASP A 330 15.65 -3.57 4.19
N PRO A 331 15.93 -4.89 4.23
CA PRO A 331 16.29 -5.60 5.46
C PRO A 331 17.55 -5.05 6.14
N ARG A 332 18.48 -4.45 5.39
CA ARG A 332 19.69 -3.81 5.95
C ARG A 332 19.35 -2.56 6.75
N ILE A 333 18.32 -1.82 6.32
CA ILE A 333 17.80 -0.66 7.06
C ILE A 333 17.05 -1.13 8.31
N HIS A 334 16.20 -2.15 8.17
CA HIS A 334 15.49 -2.75 9.30
C HIS A 334 16.44 -3.18 10.42
N GLU A 335 17.56 -3.81 10.07
CA GLU A 335 18.55 -4.27 11.04
C GLU A 335 19.25 -3.09 11.74
N GLN A 336 19.56 -2.01 11.01
CA GLN A 336 20.34 -0.88 11.53
C GLN A 336 19.49 0.16 12.25
N LYS A 337 18.29 0.48 11.74
CA LYS A 337 17.47 1.63 12.14
C LYS A 337 16.01 1.27 12.44
N GLY A 338 15.52 0.13 11.94
CA GLY A 338 14.10 -0.16 11.89
C GLY A 338 13.42 0.51 10.69
N THR A 339 12.11 0.73 10.78
CA THR A 339 11.30 1.37 9.74
C THR A 339 10.72 2.68 10.24
N LYS A 340 10.32 3.56 9.34
CA LYS A 340 9.51 4.73 9.63
C LYS A 340 8.04 4.40 9.37
N LYS A 341 7.17 4.69 10.32
CA LYS A 341 5.73 4.47 10.20
C LYS A 341 5.03 5.80 9.92
N ILE A 342 4.25 5.84 8.86
CA ILE A 342 3.52 7.03 8.41
C ILE A 342 2.04 6.70 8.40
N PHE A 343 1.22 7.60 8.97
CA PHE A 343 -0.23 7.49 9.00
C PHE A 343 -0.83 8.70 8.30
N TRP A 344 -1.64 8.49 7.25
CA TRP A 344 -2.27 9.59 6.50
C TRP A 344 -3.63 9.96 7.09
N LYS A 345 -3.61 10.91 8.03
CA LYS A 345 -4.77 11.27 8.84
C LYS A 345 -5.95 11.80 8.03
N ASN A 346 -5.72 12.78 7.16
CA ASN A 346 -6.79 13.38 6.36
C ASN A 346 -7.44 12.39 5.38
N PHE A 347 -6.66 11.46 4.84
CA PHE A 347 -7.17 10.39 3.99
C PHE A 347 -7.95 9.35 4.80
N MET A 348 -7.41 8.93 5.94
CA MET A 348 -8.08 8.00 6.84
C MET A 348 -9.41 8.58 7.36
N ASP A 349 -9.43 9.84 7.78
CA ASP A 349 -10.67 10.50 8.23
C ASP A 349 -11.73 10.51 7.13
N ALA A 350 -11.33 10.73 5.89
CA ALA A 350 -12.26 10.66 4.77
C ALA A 350 -12.85 9.25 4.60
N ARG A 351 -12.01 8.20 4.68
CA ARG A 351 -12.48 6.80 4.62
C ARG A 351 -13.41 6.48 5.80
N VAL A 352 -13.05 6.89 7.01
CA VAL A 352 -13.91 6.70 8.20
C VAL A 352 -15.27 7.35 8.01
N ASN A 353 -15.28 8.62 7.62
CA ASN A 353 -16.52 9.39 7.53
C ASN A 353 -17.44 8.96 6.40
N PHE A 354 -16.89 8.59 5.23
CA PHE A 354 -17.68 8.28 4.04
C PHE A 354 -17.94 6.79 3.82
N VAL A 355 -17.17 5.90 4.46
CA VAL A 355 -17.27 4.46 4.25
C VAL A 355 -17.52 3.70 5.56
N ILE A 356 -16.59 3.78 6.52
CA ILE A 356 -16.60 2.92 7.71
C ILE A 356 -17.79 3.23 8.63
N VAL A 357 -17.99 4.50 9.00
CA VAL A 357 -19.10 4.91 9.87
C VAL A 357 -20.46 4.66 9.22
N PRO A 358 -20.70 4.99 7.94
CA PRO A 358 -21.95 4.62 7.26
C PRO A 358 -22.19 3.11 7.22
N LEU A 359 -21.13 2.32 6.98
CA LEU A 359 -21.22 0.85 6.95
C LEU A 359 -21.54 0.29 8.33
N ALA A 360 -20.85 0.78 9.37
CA ALA A 360 -21.12 0.40 10.76
C ALA A 360 -22.57 0.70 11.15
N LYS A 361 -23.10 1.87 10.82
CA LYS A 361 -24.52 2.23 11.05
C LYS A 361 -25.52 1.35 10.31
N ARG A 362 -25.12 0.76 9.18
CA ARG A 362 -25.94 -0.17 8.41
C ARG A 362 -25.93 -1.59 8.96
N LEU A 363 -24.80 -2.06 9.46
CA LEU A 363 -24.57 -3.47 9.78
C LEU A 363 -24.46 -3.76 11.28
N MET A 364 -24.10 -2.77 12.11
CA MET A 364 -23.93 -2.92 13.56
C MET A 364 -25.13 -2.36 14.33
N THR A 365 -25.28 -2.78 15.59
CA THR A 365 -26.26 -2.17 16.49
C THR A 365 -25.98 -0.68 16.69
N ALA A 366 -27.02 0.14 16.79
CA ALA A 366 -26.89 1.61 16.86
C ALA A 366 -25.96 2.07 18.00
N ASN A 367 -26.01 1.39 19.16
CA ASN A 367 -25.15 1.70 20.29
C ASN A 367 -23.67 1.53 19.95
N GLN A 368 -23.30 0.40 19.32
CA GLN A 368 -21.90 0.13 18.98
C GLN A 368 -21.46 0.87 17.70
N ALA A 369 -22.34 1.04 16.72
CA ALA A 369 -22.03 1.86 15.54
C ALA A 369 -21.70 3.32 15.90
N ASN A 370 -22.32 3.88 16.95
CA ASN A 370 -22.00 5.23 17.42
C ASN A 370 -20.65 5.32 18.17
N MET A 371 -20.03 4.19 18.52
CA MET A 371 -18.69 4.14 19.09
C MET A 371 -17.58 4.12 18.02
N VAL A 372 -17.93 3.88 16.75
CA VAL A 372 -16.99 3.91 15.64
C VAL A 372 -16.59 5.35 15.33
N THR A 373 -15.32 5.68 15.53
CA THR A 373 -14.78 7.03 15.41
C THR A 373 -13.45 7.06 14.65
N GLY A 374 -13.08 8.25 14.15
CA GLY A 374 -11.75 8.45 13.53
C GLY A 374 -10.61 8.24 14.54
N GLU A 375 -10.80 8.62 15.81
CA GLU A 375 -9.80 8.40 16.85
C GLU A 375 -9.64 6.91 17.18
N GLY A 376 -10.75 6.18 17.41
CA GLY A 376 -10.68 4.74 17.66
C GLY A 376 -10.12 3.94 16.48
N THR A 377 -10.38 4.39 15.23
CA THR A 377 -9.78 3.79 14.04
C THR A 377 -8.28 4.09 13.96
N LEU A 378 -7.86 5.33 14.25
CA LEU A 378 -6.45 5.70 14.28
C LEU A 378 -5.68 4.90 15.33
N ASP A 379 -6.20 4.82 16.55
CA ASP A 379 -5.58 4.07 17.66
C ASP A 379 -5.40 2.59 17.28
N PHE A 380 -6.42 1.98 16.65
CA PHE A 380 -6.35 0.62 16.16
C PHE A 380 -5.25 0.47 15.09
N ILE A 381 -5.23 1.31 14.06
CA ILE A 381 -4.25 1.24 12.96
C ILE A 381 -2.83 1.51 13.46
N VAL A 382 -2.64 2.49 14.36
CA VAL A 382 -1.33 2.75 14.98
C VAL A 382 -0.80 1.50 15.68
N MET A 383 -1.66 0.82 16.45
CA MET A 383 -1.24 -0.37 17.18
C MET A 383 -1.05 -1.58 16.25
N HIS A 384 -1.82 -1.69 15.15
CA HIS A 384 -1.58 -2.64 14.07
C HIS A 384 -0.17 -2.47 13.50
N GLU A 385 0.21 -1.26 13.09
CA GLU A 385 1.54 -0.97 12.55
C GLU A 385 2.69 -1.21 13.56
N ILE A 386 2.46 -0.91 14.83
CA ILE A 386 3.41 -1.26 15.88
C ILE A 386 3.54 -2.78 15.97
N SER A 387 2.45 -3.51 15.84
CA SER A 387 2.38 -4.97 16.02
C SER A 387 3.02 -5.76 14.88
N HIS A 388 3.25 -5.16 13.70
CA HIS A 388 4.14 -5.72 12.70
C HIS A 388 5.57 -5.90 13.21
N GLY A 389 6.03 -4.98 14.07
CA GLY A 389 7.34 -5.06 14.72
C GLY A 389 7.39 -5.94 15.96
N LEU A 390 6.24 -6.47 16.41
CA LEU A 390 6.11 -7.32 17.60
C LEU A 390 5.97 -8.79 17.20
N GLY A 391 6.37 -9.69 18.11
CA GLY A 391 6.30 -11.13 17.89
C GLY A 391 7.63 -11.76 17.54
N PRO A 392 7.65 -12.98 16.97
CA PRO A 392 8.87 -13.71 16.66
C PRO A 392 9.61 -13.09 15.47
N ALA A 393 10.93 -12.94 15.57
CA ALA A 393 11.77 -12.49 14.46
C ALA A 393 12.08 -13.61 13.45
N TYR A 394 11.99 -14.87 13.87
CA TYR A 394 12.29 -16.06 13.07
C TYR A 394 11.38 -17.21 13.47
N ALA A 395 11.07 -18.07 12.52
CA ALA A 395 10.41 -19.33 12.79
C ALA A 395 11.41 -20.36 13.38
N ARG A 396 11.00 -21.05 14.42
CA ARG A 396 11.74 -22.16 15.03
C ARG A 396 11.31 -23.46 14.35
N THR A 397 12.10 -23.92 13.39
CA THR A 397 11.85 -25.16 12.65
C THR A 397 12.74 -26.30 13.15
N ALA A 398 12.47 -27.53 12.68
CA ALA A 398 13.32 -28.69 12.97
C ALA A 398 14.77 -28.52 12.44
N ALA A 399 14.96 -27.72 11.40
CA ALA A 399 16.27 -27.42 10.81
C ALA A 399 16.98 -26.22 11.49
N GLY A 400 16.35 -25.58 12.48
CA GLY A 400 16.86 -24.40 13.15
C GLY A 400 15.97 -23.17 12.90
N LYS A 401 16.54 -21.98 13.07
CA LYS A 401 15.84 -20.71 12.79
C LYS A 401 15.72 -20.49 11.28
N ALA A 402 14.52 -20.15 10.81
CA ALA A 402 14.24 -19.84 9.42
C ALA A 402 13.55 -18.46 9.32
N ASP A 403 13.68 -17.81 8.17
CA ASP A 403 12.89 -16.62 7.85
C ASP A 403 11.40 -16.97 7.86
N LEU A 404 10.55 -16.06 8.38
CA LEU A 404 9.11 -16.31 8.52
C LEU A 404 8.44 -16.51 7.16
N ARG A 405 8.82 -15.72 6.15
CA ARG A 405 8.27 -15.80 4.79
C ARG A 405 8.62 -17.13 4.12
N GLU A 406 9.89 -17.55 4.27
CA GLU A 406 10.33 -18.85 3.75
C GLU A 406 9.62 -20.02 4.44
N ALA A 407 9.45 -19.95 5.77
CA ALA A 407 8.83 -21.01 6.55
C ALA A 407 7.34 -21.15 6.27
N MET A 408 6.62 -20.05 6.08
CA MET A 408 5.16 -20.02 5.93
C MET A 408 4.70 -19.93 4.46
N GLY A 409 5.57 -19.52 3.55
CA GLY A 409 5.28 -19.42 2.12
C GLY A 409 4.08 -18.51 1.84
N ALA A 410 3.17 -18.92 0.95
CA ALA A 410 2.02 -18.12 0.52
C ALA A 410 1.04 -17.73 1.64
N ALA A 411 1.06 -18.42 2.79
CA ALA A 411 0.20 -18.08 3.92
C ALA A 411 0.74 -16.90 4.75
N TYR A 412 2.00 -16.50 4.56
CA TYR A 412 2.66 -15.50 5.38
C TYR A 412 1.91 -14.16 5.41
N GLY A 413 1.59 -13.59 4.25
CA GLY A 413 0.98 -12.26 4.19
C GLY A 413 -0.30 -12.15 5.02
N ALA A 414 -1.25 -13.04 4.81
CA ALA A 414 -2.51 -13.01 5.55
C ALA A 414 -2.36 -13.33 7.05
N ILE A 415 -1.40 -14.17 7.45
CA ILE A 415 -1.08 -14.41 8.88
C ILE A 415 -0.47 -13.16 9.51
N GLU A 416 0.47 -12.51 8.84
CA GLU A 416 1.15 -11.31 9.34
C GLU A 416 0.15 -10.17 9.58
N GLU A 417 -0.78 -9.95 8.62
CA GLU A 417 -1.84 -8.95 8.77
C GLU A 417 -2.77 -9.29 9.97
N ALA A 418 -3.22 -10.54 10.06
CA ALA A 418 -4.05 -10.97 11.18
C ALA A 418 -3.31 -10.90 12.52
N LYS A 419 -2.01 -11.23 12.55
CA LYS A 419 -1.17 -11.09 13.73
C LYS A 419 -1.05 -9.63 14.13
N ALA A 420 -0.87 -8.72 13.19
CA ALA A 420 -0.78 -7.28 13.47
C ALA A 420 -2.09 -6.74 14.04
N ASP A 421 -3.24 -7.04 13.44
CA ASP A 421 -4.57 -6.63 13.91
C ASP A 421 -4.83 -7.13 15.34
N ILE A 422 -4.73 -8.43 15.55
CA ILE A 422 -5.14 -9.06 16.80
C ILE A 422 -4.13 -8.82 17.94
N THR A 423 -2.83 -8.78 17.63
CA THR A 423 -1.81 -8.37 18.61
C THR A 423 -1.97 -6.90 18.97
N GLY A 424 -2.36 -6.06 18.01
CA GLY A 424 -2.70 -4.65 18.24
C GLY A 424 -3.82 -4.50 19.26
N LEU A 425 -4.92 -5.21 19.09
CA LEU A 425 -6.03 -5.22 20.06
C LEU A 425 -5.61 -5.77 21.44
N LEU A 426 -4.74 -6.78 21.48
CA LEU A 426 -4.19 -7.31 22.73
C LEU A 426 -3.33 -6.26 23.44
N CYS A 427 -2.49 -5.53 22.70
CA CYS A 427 -1.65 -4.46 23.22
C CYS A 427 -2.49 -3.28 23.73
N MET A 428 -3.57 -2.90 23.04
CA MET A 428 -4.49 -1.87 23.52
C MET A 428 -5.13 -2.25 24.86
N LYS A 429 -5.53 -3.50 25.02
CA LYS A 429 -6.03 -4.00 26.31
C LYS A 429 -4.93 -3.88 27.39
N TRP A 430 -3.68 -4.23 27.09
CA TRP A 430 -2.57 -4.10 28.02
C TRP A 430 -2.37 -2.65 28.46
N LEU A 431 -2.41 -1.69 27.54
CA LEU A 431 -2.28 -0.26 27.83
C LEU A 431 -3.40 0.24 28.74
N VAL A 432 -4.61 -0.24 28.58
CA VAL A 432 -5.74 0.05 29.49
C VAL A 432 -5.52 -0.55 30.88
N GLU A 433 -5.07 -1.80 30.97
CA GLU A 433 -4.79 -2.48 32.24
C GLU A 433 -3.64 -1.85 33.04
N HIS A 434 -2.81 -1.03 32.41
CA HIS A 434 -1.68 -0.31 33.01
C HIS A 434 -1.95 1.20 33.12
N ASP A 435 -3.21 1.63 33.00
CA ASP A 435 -3.67 3.03 33.12
C ASP A 435 -2.94 4.01 32.16
N VAL A 436 -2.48 3.52 31.01
CA VAL A 436 -1.83 4.34 29.97
C VAL A 436 -2.88 5.03 29.11
N ILE A 437 -3.94 4.32 28.77
CA ILE A 437 -5.12 4.85 28.08
C ILE A 437 -6.39 4.59 28.89
N ALA A 438 -7.39 5.44 28.74
CA ALA A 438 -8.63 5.32 29.49
C ALA A 438 -9.40 4.04 29.13
N LYS A 439 -9.98 3.38 30.11
CA LYS A 439 -10.72 2.13 29.95
C LYS A 439 -11.91 2.28 28.98
N GLU A 440 -12.53 3.43 28.97
CA GLU A 440 -13.68 3.76 28.12
C GLU A 440 -13.32 3.72 26.63
N ASN A 441 -12.07 3.98 26.28
CA ASN A 441 -11.60 3.98 24.88
C ASN A 441 -11.58 2.58 24.27
N LEU A 442 -11.33 1.52 25.05
CA LEU A 442 -11.16 0.17 24.54
C LEU A 442 -12.39 -0.34 23.75
N ASN A 443 -13.59 -0.06 24.25
CA ASN A 443 -14.83 -0.45 23.57
C ASN A 443 -15.01 0.30 22.23
N GLY A 444 -14.61 1.56 22.18
CA GLY A 444 -14.59 2.37 20.95
C GLY A 444 -13.57 1.83 19.93
N ILE A 445 -12.39 1.40 20.40
CA ILE A 445 -11.36 0.77 19.56
C ILE A 445 -11.87 -0.56 19.00
N TYR A 446 -12.48 -1.43 19.81
CA TYR A 446 -13.10 -2.67 19.34
C TYR A 446 -14.22 -2.39 18.32
N ALA A 447 -15.07 -1.38 18.55
CA ALA A 447 -16.13 -1.04 17.61
C ALA A 447 -15.54 -0.53 16.28
N SER A 448 -14.49 0.28 16.32
CA SER A 448 -13.80 0.80 15.13
C SER A 448 -13.09 -0.33 14.36
N TYR A 449 -12.46 -1.26 15.07
CA TYR A 449 -11.91 -2.49 14.47
C TYR A 449 -12.98 -3.28 13.71
N LEU A 450 -14.15 -3.54 14.31
CA LEU A 450 -15.21 -4.28 13.62
C LEU A 450 -15.71 -3.51 12.39
N GLY A 451 -15.87 -2.20 12.49
CA GLY A 451 -16.27 -1.35 11.37
C GLY A 451 -15.28 -1.40 10.21
N GLU A 452 -13.97 -1.30 10.51
CA GLU A 452 -12.89 -1.42 9.52
C GLU A 452 -12.81 -2.83 8.92
N SER A 453 -12.90 -3.88 9.73
CA SER A 453 -12.89 -5.27 9.24
C SER A 453 -14.05 -5.56 8.30
N LEU A 454 -15.26 -5.07 8.58
CA LEU A 454 -16.42 -5.20 7.67
C LEU A 454 -16.18 -4.46 6.34
N ARG A 455 -15.54 -3.30 6.35
CA ARG A 455 -15.14 -2.56 5.14
C ARG A 455 -14.09 -3.36 4.36
N THR A 456 -13.06 -3.86 5.03
CA THR A 456 -11.95 -4.58 4.41
C THR A 456 -12.41 -5.87 3.75
N ILE A 457 -13.26 -6.65 4.41
CA ILE A 457 -13.92 -7.83 3.84
C ILE A 457 -14.74 -7.47 2.60
N ARG A 458 -15.44 -6.33 2.62
CA ARG A 458 -16.28 -5.87 1.51
C ARG A 458 -15.44 -5.42 0.30
N TYR A 459 -14.21 -4.96 0.55
CA TYR A 459 -13.26 -4.65 -0.51
C TYR A 459 -12.83 -5.93 -1.25
N GLY A 460 -12.52 -7.01 -0.53
CA GLY A 460 -12.24 -8.33 -1.10
C GLY A 460 -11.42 -9.22 -0.17
N ILE A 461 -11.80 -10.48 -0.10
CA ILE A 461 -11.12 -11.50 0.75
C ILE A 461 -10.01 -12.28 0.04
N ALA A 462 -9.73 -11.97 -1.23
CA ALA A 462 -8.61 -12.55 -1.96
C ALA A 462 -7.27 -11.85 -1.65
N GLU A 463 -7.34 -10.65 -1.12
CA GLU A 463 -6.22 -9.83 -0.69
C GLU A 463 -5.88 -10.14 0.79
N ALA A 464 -4.62 -9.93 1.20
CA ALA A 464 -4.11 -10.35 2.50
C ALA A 464 -4.91 -9.79 3.70
N HIS A 465 -5.18 -8.48 3.72
CA HIS A 465 -5.97 -7.85 4.79
C HIS A 465 -7.42 -8.34 4.80
N GLY A 466 -8.03 -8.54 3.63
CA GLY A 466 -9.39 -9.07 3.52
C GLY A 466 -9.50 -10.51 4.01
N ALA A 467 -8.51 -11.35 3.71
CA ALA A 467 -8.40 -12.72 4.22
C ALA A 467 -8.20 -12.72 5.74
N ALA A 468 -7.33 -11.85 6.26
CA ALA A 468 -7.08 -11.66 7.69
C ALA A 468 -8.36 -11.26 8.43
N SER A 469 -9.00 -10.16 8.03
CA SER A 469 -10.24 -9.66 8.64
C SER A 469 -11.37 -10.70 8.58
N MET A 470 -11.47 -11.46 7.48
CA MET A 470 -12.48 -12.52 7.37
C MET A 470 -12.22 -13.64 8.37
N MET A 471 -10.98 -14.09 8.48
CA MET A 471 -10.55 -15.11 9.43
C MET A 471 -10.82 -14.68 10.88
N GLU A 472 -10.48 -13.47 11.22
CA GLU A 472 -10.65 -12.88 12.55
C GLU A 472 -12.12 -12.82 12.96
N ILE A 473 -12.97 -12.25 12.11
CA ILE A 473 -14.42 -12.16 12.37
C ILE A 473 -15.03 -13.56 12.54
N GLN A 474 -14.65 -14.52 11.71
CA GLN A 474 -15.15 -15.89 11.83
C GLN A 474 -14.71 -16.55 13.14
N TYR A 475 -13.43 -16.40 13.51
CA TYR A 475 -12.92 -16.93 14.76
C TYR A 475 -13.60 -16.28 15.97
N LEU A 476 -13.66 -14.95 16.01
CA LEU A 476 -14.28 -14.20 17.10
C LEU A 476 -15.78 -14.51 17.21
N THR A 477 -16.44 -14.81 16.09
CA THR A 477 -17.83 -15.28 16.07
C THR A 477 -17.96 -16.69 16.66
N GLU A 478 -17.06 -17.61 16.31
CA GLU A 478 -17.01 -18.97 16.92
C GLU A 478 -16.82 -18.89 18.44
N GLN A 479 -16.06 -17.90 18.94
CA GLN A 479 -15.89 -17.67 20.38
C GLN A 479 -17.08 -16.92 21.02
N GLY A 480 -18.06 -16.49 20.24
CA GLY A 480 -19.22 -15.72 20.70
C GLY A 480 -18.87 -14.31 21.16
N ALA A 481 -17.70 -13.79 20.75
CA ALA A 481 -17.25 -12.42 21.00
C ALA A 481 -17.84 -11.43 19.99
N ILE A 482 -18.11 -11.88 18.77
CA ILE A 482 -18.91 -11.18 17.77
C ILE A 482 -20.12 -12.06 17.46
N PHE A 483 -21.28 -11.47 17.33
CA PHE A 483 -22.48 -12.22 16.95
C PHE A 483 -23.45 -11.35 16.15
N ARG A 484 -24.31 -12.03 15.38
CA ARG A 484 -25.40 -11.42 14.66
C ARG A 484 -26.69 -11.61 15.48
N ASN A 485 -27.32 -10.50 15.90
CA ASN A 485 -28.53 -10.55 16.73
C ASN A 485 -29.78 -10.90 15.91
N SER A 486 -30.94 -11.02 16.61
CA SER A 486 -32.22 -11.38 15.98
C SER A 486 -32.72 -10.35 14.96
N SER A 487 -32.27 -9.10 15.05
CA SER A 487 -32.59 -8.04 14.09
C SER A 487 -31.68 -8.07 12.86
N GLY A 488 -30.70 -8.98 12.83
CA GLY A 488 -29.77 -9.11 11.72
C GLY A 488 -28.60 -8.13 11.73
N LEU A 489 -28.32 -7.51 12.89
CA LEU A 489 -27.22 -6.59 13.09
C LEU A 489 -26.08 -7.26 13.86
N TYR A 490 -24.84 -6.86 13.54
CA TYR A 490 -23.64 -7.35 14.22
C TYR A 490 -23.43 -6.59 15.53
N GLU A 491 -22.97 -7.33 16.53
CA GLU A 491 -22.74 -6.84 17.86
C GLU A 491 -21.57 -7.58 18.51
N MET A 492 -20.80 -6.89 19.34
CA MET A 492 -19.72 -7.48 20.14
C MET A 492 -20.14 -7.64 21.59
N ASP A 493 -19.80 -8.76 22.17
CA ASP A 493 -19.77 -8.95 23.61
C ASP A 493 -18.43 -8.43 24.15
N PHE A 494 -18.40 -7.20 24.60
CA PHE A 494 -17.19 -6.56 25.14
C PHE A 494 -16.62 -7.30 26.37
N GLY A 495 -17.39 -8.12 27.04
CA GLY A 495 -16.90 -8.97 28.13
C GLY A 495 -16.12 -10.19 27.63
N LYS A 496 -16.45 -10.70 26.44
CA LYS A 496 -15.78 -11.84 25.82
C LYS A 496 -14.63 -11.43 24.90
N MET A 497 -14.69 -10.24 24.29
CA MET A 497 -13.65 -9.75 23.35
C MET A 497 -12.22 -9.90 23.91
N PRO A 498 -11.90 -9.45 25.15
CA PRO A 498 -10.53 -9.52 25.64
C PRO A 498 -9.95 -10.93 25.70
N LYS A 499 -10.79 -11.93 26.05
CA LYS A 499 -10.37 -13.33 26.12
C LYS A 499 -10.22 -13.93 24.72
N ALA A 500 -11.16 -13.67 23.83
CA ALA A 500 -11.15 -14.19 22.46
C ALA A 500 -9.96 -13.62 21.67
N VAL A 501 -9.67 -12.32 21.79
CA VAL A 501 -8.49 -11.65 21.22
C VAL A 501 -7.20 -12.29 21.74
N ALA A 502 -7.07 -12.51 23.05
CA ALA A 502 -5.87 -13.12 23.63
C ALA A 502 -5.63 -14.56 23.14
N MET A 503 -6.71 -15.34 22.97
CA MET A 503 -6.62 -16.70 22.42
C MET A 503 -6.20 -16.69 20.95
N LEU A 504 -6.75 -15.79 20.14
CA LEU A 504 -6.40 -15.66 18.72
C LEU A 504 -4.97 -15.13 18.55
N ALA A 505 -4.57 -14.10 19.31
CA ALA A 505 -3.20 -13.60 19.31
C ALA A 505 -2.18 -14.70 19.60
N LYS A 506 -2.44 -15.52 20.62
CA LYS A 506 -1.57 -16.67 20.95
C LYS A 506 -1.46 -17.64 19.77
N GLU A 507 -2.58 -17.96 19.12
CA GLU A 507 -2.61 -18.90 17.99
C GLU A 507 -1.76 -18.37 16.82
N LEU A 508 -1.97 -17.11 16.42
CA LEU A 508 -1.26 -16.50 15.29
C LEU A 508 0.25 -16.36 15.56
N LEU A 509 0.61 -15.87 16.75
CA LEU A 509 1.98 -15.76 17.18
C LEU A 509 2.71 -17.11 17.26
N GLU A 510 2.03 -18.17 17.69
CA GLU A 510 2.59 -19.54 17.70
C GLU A 510 2.77 -20.10 16.29
N GLN A 511 1.86 -19.79 15.34
CA GLN A 511 2.01 -20.19 13.94
C GLN A 511 3.27 -19.59 13.33
N GLU A 512 3.53 -18.31 13.54
CA GLU A 512 4.76 -17.66 13.10
C GLU A 512 6.00 -18.23 13.81
N ALA A 513 5.96 -18.32 15.14
CA ALA A 513 7.10 -18.81 15.93
C ALA A 513 7.53 -20.23 15.54
N THR A 514 6.63 -21.05 15.00
CA THR A 514 6.90 -22.44 14.62
C THR A 514 7.05 -22.65 13.12
N GLY A 515 6.80 -21.63 12.28
CA GLY A 515 6.83 -21.75 10.82
C GLY A 515 5.82 -22.78 10.30
N GLY A 516 4.65 -22.79 10.90
CA GLY A 516 3.64 -23.84 10.71
C GLY A 516 2.82 -23.69 9.42
N LYS A 517 3.45 -23.70 8.23
CA LYS A 517 2.80 -23.50 6.93
C LYS A 517 1.51 -24.32 6.77
N ALA A 518 1.56 -25.64 6.97
CA ALA A 518 0.39 -26.50 6.82
C ALA A 518 -0.71 -26.19 7.85
N ARG A 519 -0.34 -25.74 9.06
CA ARG A 519 -1.29 -25.27 10.08
C ARG A 519 -1.95 -23.97 9.65
N ALA A 520 -1.18 -23.03 9.12
CA ALA A 520 -1.68 -21.77 8.61
C ALA A 520 -2.64 -21.96 7.43
N GLU A 521 -2.24 -22.74 6.43
CA GLU A 521 -3.10 -23.07 5.27
C GLU A 521 -4.44 -23.71 5.72
N LYS A 522 -4.40 -24.66 6.65
CA LYS A 522 -5.61 -25.27 7.21
C LYS A 522 -6.46 -24.27 8.00
N TRP A 523 -5.83 -23.34 8.71
CA TRP A 523 -6.50 -22.31 9.49
C TRP A 523 -7.26 -21.33 8.58
N PHE A 524 -6.59 -20.83 7.54
CA PHE A 524 -7.23 -19.95 6.58
C PHE A 524 -8.30 -20.66 5.75
N ALA A 525 -8.10 -21.92 5.36
CA ALA A 525 -9.13 -22.72 4.70
C ALA A 525 -10.39 -22.89 5.55
N LYS A 526 -10.27 -22.88 6.89
CA LYS A 526 -11.41 -22.92 7.80
C LYS A 526 -12.09 -21.57 7.97
N TYR A 527 -11.32 -20.50 8.19
CA TYR A 527 -11.85 -19.24 8.68
C TYR A 527 -11.90 -18.12 7.65
N ALA A 528 -11.03 -18.10 6.64
CA ALA A 528 -11.03 -17.07 5.60
C ALA A 528 -12.03 -17.38 4.47
N VAL A 529 -13.22 -17.82 4.84
CA VAL A 529 -14.30 -18.18 3.91
C VAL A 529 -15.51 -17.31 4.18
N MET A 530 -16.02 -16.64 3.16
CA MET A 530 -17.19 -15.76 3.28
C MET A 530 -18.46 -16.57 3.61
N PRO A 531 -19.07 -16.39 4.80
CA PRO A 531 -20.33 -17.03 5.10
C PRO A 531 -21.46 -16.46 4.23
N PRO A 532 -22.39 -17.28 3.70
CA PRO A 532 -23.50 -16.81 2.88
C PRO A 532 -24.33 -15.70 3.57
N LEU A 533 -24.49 -15.78 4.88
CA LEU A 533 -25.25 -14.81 5.66
C LEU A 533 -24.55 -13.45 5.72
N LEU A 534 -23.22 -13.43 5.95
CA LEU A 534 -22.44 -12.20 5.94
C LEU A 534 -22.41 -11.58 4.53
N ALA A 535 -22.23 -12.39 3.49
CA ALA A 535 -22.31 -11.93 2.11
C ALA A 535 -23.65 -11.26 1.80
N ALA A 536 -24.77 -11.85 2.26
CA ALA A 536 -26.11 -11.28 2.09
C ALA A 536 -26.30 -9.98 2.88
N ASP A 537 -25.67 -9.84 4.06
CA ASP A 537 -25.75 -8.61 4.85
C ASP A 537 -24.89 -7.49 4.23
N LEU A 538 -23.68 -7.79 3.77
CA LEU A 538 -22.83 -6.84 3.04
C LEU A 538 -23.51 -6.35 1.75
N ALA A 539 -24.25 -7.24 1.06
CA ALA A 539 -25.01 -6.87 -0.14
C ALA A 539 -26.14 -5.84 0.13
N LYS A 540 -26.59 -5.66 1.38
CA LYS A 540 -27.56 -4.62 1.74
C LYS A 540 -26.98 -3.21 1.79
N ALA A 541 -25.65 -3.07 1.69
CA ALA A 541 -24.92 -1.81 1.77
C ALA A 541 -24.45 -1.30 0.42
N THR A 542 -25.17 -1.61 -0.68
CA THR A 542 -24.78 -1.22 -2.05
C THR A 542 -24.77 0.29 -2.29
N ASP A 543 -25.54 1.04 -1.53
CA ASP A 543 -25.58 2.51 -1.54
C ASP A 543 -24.43 3.17 -0.74
N ILE A 544 -23.67 2.38 0.03
CA ILE A 544 -22.50 2.83 0.76
C ILE A 544 -21.26 2.53 -0.07
N PRO A 545 -20.35 3.47 -0.28
CA PRO A 545 -19.13 3.22 -1.03
C PRO A 545 -18.28 2.10 -0.44
N VAL A 546 -17.49 1.42 -1.25
CA VAL A 546 -16.48 0.45 -0.81
C VAL A 546 -15.21 1.18 -0.37
N ASP A 547 -14.87 2.26 -1.10
CA ASP A 547 -13.76 3.14 -0.76
C ASP A 547 -13.97 4.56 -1.31
N VAL A 548 -12.99 5.43 -1.10
CA VAL A 548 -12.96 6.79 -1.61
C VAL A 548 -12.13 6.89 -2.90
N ASP A 549 -12.49 7.85 -3.75
CA ASP A 549 -11.73 8.27 -4.93
C ASP A 549 -11.22 9.68 -4.67
N PRO A 550 -9.98 9.84 -4.18
CA PRO A 550 -9.45 11.13 -3.75
C PRO A 550 -9.03 12.00 -4.92
N SER A 551 -9.24 13.29 -4.75
CA SER A 551 -8.59 14.36 -5.52
C SER A 551 -7.90 15.32 -4.55
N PHE A 552 -6.87 15.98 -5.03
CA PHE A 552 -6.06 16.93 -4.24
C PHE A 552 -6.17 18.34 -4.83
N ASP A 553 -5.63 19.34 -4.14
CA ASP A 553 -5.55 20.71 -4.66
C ASP A 553 -4.59 20.82 -5.86
N TYR A 554 -3.63 19.93 -5.95
CA TYR A 554 -2.68 19.81 -7.05
C TYR A 554 -3.12 18.76 -8.06
N ASN A 555 -2.88 19.01 -9.34
CA ASN A 555 -3.21 18.08 -10.42
C ASN A 555 -2.13 18.13 -11.51
N PRO A 556 -0.91 17.63 -11.24
CA PRO A 556 0.15 17.59 -12.24
C PRO A 556 -0.28 16.72 -13.45
N PRO A 557 0.12 17.09 -14.68
CA PRO A 557 -0.24 16.35 -15.86
C PRO A 557 0.46 14.98 -15.90
N LEU A 558 -0.28 13.95 -16.27
CA LEU A 558 0.25 12.64 -16.63
C LEU A 558 0.94 12.75 -18.00
N ARG A 559 2.14 12.17 -18.16
CA ARG A 559 2.99 12.25 -19.37
C ARG A 559 3.19 10.90 -20.05
#